data_0ac4d2c74cdf667a2c9011678f0bc763
#
_entry.id   0ac4d2c74cdf667a2c9011678f0bc763
#
_cell.length_a   1.000
_cell.length_b   1.000
_cell.length_c   1.000
_cell.angle_alpha   90.00
_cell.angle_beta   90.00
_cell.angle_gamma   90.00
#
_symmetry.space_group_name_H-M   'P 1'
#
loop_
_entity.id
_entity.type
_entity.pdbx_description
1 polymer ?
#
loop_
_entity_poly.entity_id
_entity_poly.type
_entity_poly.pdbx_seq_one_letter_code
_entity_poly.pdbx_strand_id
1 'polypeptide(L)'
;MSQNLTPKLILPGFFLLLLSSLVPIAQAQKTTWRQATDAELASLLPARAPVEKEHIETEMRTASGIVNSHGHFIAGVVLLTAGYSAEGKYSHYLIVQTPVRIGGVALKPGEYVFGWTRAQAGDALSVHFHQAATGAQVGTAVAHLIAGTSRVESLHIWPPADKALIQIGRFSIPYELGEK
;
A
#
# COMPACT_ATOMS: atom_id res chain seq x y z
N MET A 1 26.91 90.81 30.26
CA MET A 1 27.51 89.46 30.26
C MET A 1 26.35 88.51 30.24
N SER A 2 26.02 88.03 29.05
CA SER A 2 24.85 87.20 28.78
C SER A 2 25.35 85.82 28.37
N GLN A 3 25.01 84.80 29.12
CA GLN A 3 25.33 83.41 28.79
C GLN A 3 24.06 82.76 28.15
N ASN A 4 24.23 82.43 26.91
CA ASN A 4 23.23 81.66 26.17
C ASN A 4 23.30 80.14 26.51
N LEU A 5 22.28 79.61 27.14
CA LEU A 5 22.08 78.17 27.29
C LEU A 5 21.29 77.64 26.11
N THR A 6 21.90 76.82 25.30
CA THR A 6 21.18 76.01 24.27
C THR A 6 20.67 74.74 24.89
N PRO A 7 19.39 74.35 24.67
CA PRO A 7 18.90 73.05 25.12
C PRO A 7 19.29 71.95 24.15
N LYS A 8 19.88 70.86 24.69
CA LYS A 8 20.15 69.59 23.98
C LYS A 8 18.85 68.83 23.77
N LEU A 9 18.51 68.66 22.52
CA LEU A 9 17.39 67.81 22.05
C LEU A 9 17.80 66.32 22.22
N ILE A 10 17.18 65.59 23.14
CA ILE A 10 17.35 64.15 23.32
C ILE A 10 16.32 63.45 22.41
N LEU A 11 16.82 62.79 21.35
CA LEU A 11 16.00 61.98 20.43
C LEU A 11 15.80 60.60 21.09
N PRO A 12 14.55 60.14 21.31
CA PRO A 12 14.32 58.76 21.78
C PRO A 12 14.54 57.77 20.63
N GLY A 13 15.56 56.92 20.79
CA GLY A 13 15.81 55.80 19.85
C GLY A 13 14.66 54.81 19.89
N PHE A 14 13.99 54.69 18.77
CA PHE A 14 12.94 53.68 18.52
C PHE A 14 13.62 52.32 18.29
N PHE A 15 13.67 51.48 19.31
CA PHE A 15 14.20 50.13 19.22
C PHE A 15 13.12 49.25 18.63
N LEU A 16 13.16 49.01 17.29
CA LEU A 16 12.26 48.10 16.58
C LEU A 16 12.67 46.66 16.86
N LEU A 17 11.96 46.00 17.79
CA LEU A 17 12.12 44.58 18.09
C LEU A 17 11.47 43.78 16.92
N LEU A 18 12.30 43.29 16.01
CA LEU A 18 11.89 42.31 15.01
C LEU A 18 11.66 40.95 15.71
N LEU A 19 10.42 40.64 16.05
CA LEU A 19 10.01 39.28 16.40
C LEU A 19 10.04 38.44 15.11
N SER A 20 11.15 37.74 14.87
CA SER A 20 11.19 36.67 13.88
C SER A 20 10.39 35.48 14.40
N SER A 21 9.14 35.34 13.91
CA SER A 21 8.32 34.14 14.11
C SER A 21 8.99 32.96 13.39
N LEU A 22 9.65 32.09 14.15
CA LEU A 22 10.04 30.76 13.67
C LEU A 22 8.75 29.96 13.44
N VAL A 23 8.30 29.93 12.18
CA VAL A 23 7.27 28.98 11.76
C VAL A 23 7.94 27.61 11.71
N PRO A 24 7.56 26.62 12.53
CA PRO A 24 8.09 25.27 12.40
C PRO A 24 7.66 24.74 11.02
N ILE A 25 8.62 24.50 10.15
CA ILE A 25 8.39 23.76 8.91
C ILE A 25 8.11 22.33 9.36
N ALA A 26 6.84 21.96 9.40
CA ALA A 26 6.43 20.57 9.58
C ALA A 26 6.98 19.77 8.40
N GLN A 27 8.10 19.10 8.62
CA GLN A 27 8.61 18.12 7.65
C GLN A 27 7.59 16.99 7.58
N ALA A 28 6.92 16.86 6.43
CA ALA A 28 6.08 15.72 6.16
C ALA A 28 6.93 14.45 6.33
N GLN A 29 6.68 13.69 7.39
CA GLN A 29 7.38 12.43 7.63
C GLN A 29 7.06 11.49 6.46
N LYS A 30 8.08 11.15 5.67
CA LYS A 30 7.94 10.19 4.57
C LYS A 30 7.44 8.87 5.14
N THR A 31 6.27 8.44 4.71
CA THR A 31 5.68 7.16 5.14
C THR A 31 6.62 6.03 4.76
N THR A 32 7.11 5.29 5.77
CA THR A 32 7.95 4.11 5.55
C THR A 32 7.11 2.85 5.52
N TRP A 33 7.50 1.89 4.67
CA TRP A 33 6.85 0.60 4.52
C TRP A 33 7.83 -0.52 4.79
N ARG A 34 7.37 -1.56 5.50
CA ARG A 34 8.14 -2.77 5.78
C ARG A 34 7.31 -4.02 5.52
N GLN A 35 7.96 -5.16 5.48
CA GLN A 35 7.28 -6.46 5.51
C GLN A 35 6.45 -6.58 6.80
N ALA A 36 5.21 -7.02 6.69
CA ALA A 36 4.39 -7.37 7.85
C ALA A 36 4.88 -8.69 8.45
N THR A 37 4.80 -8.80 9.77
CA THR A 37 5.11 -10.05 10.49
C THR A 37 3.98 -11.06 10.40
N ASP A 38 4.26 -12.35 10.62
CA ASP A 38 3.23 -13.41 10.64
C ASP A 38 2.14 -13.12 11.69
N ALA A 39 2.49 -12.58 12.84
CA ALA A 39 1.53 -12.21 13.88
C ALA A 39 0.60 -11.06 13.45
N GLU A 40 1.13 -10.06 12.76
CA GLU A 40 0.34 -8.96 12.20
C GLU A 40 -0.60 -9.48 11.11
N LEU A 41 -0.11 -10.33 10.21
CA LEU A 41 -0.92 -10.94 9.17
C LEU A 41 -2.03 -11.84 9.74
N ALA A 42 -1.72 -12.65 10.76
CA ALA A 42 -2.70 -13.51 11.43
C ALA A 42 -3.79 -12.71 12.17
N SER A 43 -3.48 -11.50 12.64
CA SER A 43 -4.47 -10.62 13.26
C SER A 43 -5.34 -9.86 12.25
N LEU A 44 -4.83 -9.65 11.03
CA LEU A 44 -5.49 -8.88 9.98
C LEU A 44 -6.34 -9.74 9.04
N LEU A 45 -5.78 -10.87 8.59
CA LEU A 45 -6.40 -11.71 7.58
C LEU A 45 -7.36 -12.72 8.22
N PRO A 46 -8.59 -12.85 7.72
CA PRO A 46 -9.55 -13.80 8.28
C PRO A 46 -9.16 -15.24 7.93
N ALA A 47 -9.41 -16.20 8.83
CA ALA A 47 -9.27 -17.62 8.55
C ALA A 47 -10.24 -18.10 7.45
N ARG A 48 -11.36 -17.38 7.27
CA ARG A 48 -12.32 -17.58 6.19
C ARG A 48 -12.70 -16.22 5.59
N ALA A 49 -12.25 -15.98 4.36
CA ALA A 49 -12.47 -14.72 3.66
C ALA A 49 -13.91 -14.60 3.20
N PRO A 50 -14.59 -13.45 3.45
CA PRO A 50 -15.91 -13.19 2.89
C PRO A 50 -15.78 -12.88 1.40
N VAL A 51 -16.39 -13.73 0.55
CA VAL A 51 -16.37 -13.58 -0.91
C VAL A 51 -17.79 -13.74 -1.42
N GLU A 52 -18.41 -12.64 -1.85
CA GLU A 52 -19.81 -12.60 -2.25
C GLU A 52 -20.75 -13.15 -1.15
N LYS A 53 -21.32 -14.33 -1.35
CA LYS A 53 -22.20 -15.02 -0.37
C LYS A 53 -21.50 -16.15 0.38
N GLU A 54 -20.22 -16.36 0.13
CA GLU A 54 -19.44 -17.47 0.67
C GLU A 54 -18.41 -16.99 1.69
N HIS A 55 -17.91 -17.91 2.52
CA HIS A 55 -16.80 -17.70 3.43
C HIS A 55 -15.73 -18.74 3.12
N ILE A 56 -14.80 -18.39 2.24
CA ILE A 56 -13.81 -19.31 1.67
C ILE A 56 -12.59 -19.41 2.62
N GLU A 57 -12.17 -20.63 2.93
CA GLU A 57 -11.01 -20.86 3.78
C GLU A 57 -9.73 -20.29 3.17
N THR A 58 -8.87 -19.72 4.03
CA THR A 58 -7.60 -19.13 3.65
C THR A 58 -6.44 -20.06 4.02
N GLU A 59 -5.43 -20.14 3.14
CA GLU A 59 -4.19 -20.85 3.44
C GLU A 59 -3.21 -19.87 4.10
N MET A 60 -3.30 -19.69 5.42
CA MET A 60 -2.54 -18.70 6.19
C MET A 60 -1.02 -18.80 6.05
N ARG A 61 -0.47 -19.99 5.70
CA ARG A 61 0.97 -20.14 5.43
C ARG A 61 1.44 -19.40 4.18
N THR A 62 0.50 -18.97 3.33
CA THR A 62 0.77 -18.16 2.14
C THR A 62 0.54 -16.67 2.35
N ALA A 63 0.17 -16.27 3.57
CA ALA A 63 -0.08 -14.88 3.90
C ALA A 63 1.17 -14.03 3.65
N SER A 64 0.99 -12.92 2.98
CA SER A 64 2.05 -11.94 2.74
C SER A 64 1.48 -10.54 2.72
N GLY A 65 2.27 -9.56 3.20
CA GLY A 65 1.82 -8.18 3.22
C GLY A 65 2.88 -7.22 3.68
N ILE A 66 2.59 -5.96 3.46
CA ILE A 66 3.39 -4.82 3.90
C ILE A 66 2.56 -3.94 4.82
N VAL A 67 3.23 -3.27 5.75
CA VAL A 67 2.61 -2.33 6.69
C VAL A 67 3.42 -1.04 6.72
N ASN A 68 2.72 0.09 6.80
CA ASN A 68 3.36 1.39 6.89
C ASN A 68 3.54 1.85 8.34
N SER A 69 4.28 2.95 8.52
CA SER A 69 4.53 3.57 9.83
C SER A 69 3.26 4.06 10.56
N HIS A 70 2.11 4.10 9.91
CA HIS A 70 0.81 4.45 10.48
C HIS A 70 -0.05 3.21 10.81
N GLY A 71 0.46 1.99 10.59
CA GLY A 71 -0.26 0.75 10.81
C GLY A 71 -1.25 0.37 9.71
N HIS A 72 -1.17 0.97 8.52
CA HIS A 72 -2.01 0.56 7.39
C HIS A 72 -1.33 -0.55 6.59
N PHE A 73 -2.14 -1.53 6.19
CA PHE A 73 -1.69 -2.73 5.51
C PHE A 73 -2.10 -2.78 4.04
N ILE A 74 -1.27 -3.48 3.26
CA ILE A 74 -1.64 -4.13 2.01
C ILE A 74 -1.21 -5.58 2.18
N ALA A 75 -2.17 -6.50 2.29
CA ALA A 75 -1.89 -7.89 2.63
C ALA A 75 -2.83 -8.84 1.90
N GLY A 76 -2.33 -10.00 1.54
CA GLY A 76 -3.10 -11.01 0.85
C GLY A 76 -2.77 -12.43 1.30
N VAL A 77 -3.63 -13.36 0.89
CA VAL A 77 -3.53 -14.78 1.22
C VAL A 77 -4.19 -15.62 0.11
N VAL A 78 -3.72 -16.84 -0.10
CA VAL A 78 -4.33 -17.80 -1.03
C VAL A 78 -5.65 -18.32 -0.46
N LEU A 79 -6.66 -18.49 -1.32
CA LEU A 79 -7.97 -19.07 -1.02
C LEU A 79 -7.99 -20.56 -1.37
N LEU A 80 -8.58 -21.37 -0.50
CA LEU A 80 -8.89 -22.78 -0.77
C LEU A 80 -10.26 -22.89 -1.44
N THR A 81 -10.30 -22.78 -2.76
CA THR A 81 -11.54 -22.63 -3.53
C THR A 81 -12.22 -23.93 -3.97
N ALA A 82 -11.57 -25.07 -3.80
CA ALA A 82 -12.14 -26.37 -4.16
C ALA A 82 -13.47 -26.63 -3.43
N GLY A 83 -14.53 -26.90 -4.18
CA GLY A 83 -15.88 -27.12 -3.64
C GLY A 83 -16.71 -25.85 -3.40
N TYR A 84 -16.20 -24.67 -3.73
CA TYR A 84 -16.94 -23.41 -3.67
C TYR A 84 -17.38 -22.94 -5.07
N SER A 85 -18.46 -22.15 -5.13
CA SER A 85 -18.94 -21.56 -6.39
C SER A 85 -17.93 -20.59 -7.01
N ALA A 86 -17.01 -20.08 -6.21
CA ALA A 86 -15.88 -19.24 -6.66
C ALA A 86 -14.68 -20.03 -7.23
N GLU A 87 -14.74 -21.36 -7.27
CA GLU A 87 -13.67 -22.20 -7.77
C GLU A 87 -13.26 -21.79 -9.20
N GLY A 88 -11.94 -21.61 -9.40
CA GLY A 88 -11.37 -21.15 -10.67
C GLY A 88 -11.60 -19.67 -10.99
N LYS A 89 -12.46 -18.97 -10.24
CA LYS A 89 -12.74 -17.54 -10.43
C LYS A 89 -11.81 -16.67 -9.59
N TYR A 90 -11.60 -17.04 -8.34
CA TYR A 90 -10.74 -16.33 -7.40
C TYR A 90 -9.74 -17.28 -6.77
N SER A 91 -8.48 -16.87 -6.70
CA SER A 91 -7.43 -17.66 -6.08
C SER A 91 -6.80 -17.01 -4.85
N HIS A 92 -6.99 -15.70 -4.69
CA HIS A 92 -6.38 -14.92 -3.62
C HIS A 92 -7.36 -13.91 -3.05
N TYR A 93 -7.22 -13.63 -1.76
CA TYR A 93 -7.89 -12.55 -1.06
C TYR A 93 -6.88 -11.46 -0.73
N LEU A 94 -7.27 -10.19 -0.86
CA LEU A 94 -6.40 -9.03 -0.68
C LEU A 94 -7.11 -7.96 0.15
N ILE A 95 -6.49 -7.51 1.23
CA ILE A 95 -6.91 -6.35 2.01
C ILE A 95 -6.03 -5.17 1.64
N VAL A 96 -6.65 -4.06 1.31
CA VAL A 96 -6.01 -2.79 0.98
C VAL A 96 -6.51 -1.74 1.97
N GLN A 97 -5.65 -1.18 2.81
CA GLN A 97 -6.02 -0.14 3.78
C GLN A 97 -5.54 1.26 3.37
N THR A 98 -4.80 1.38 2.28
CA THR A 98 -4.38 2.65 1.68
C THR A 98 -4.47 2.55 0.16
N PRO A 99 -4.75 3.65 -0.56
CA PRO A 99 -4.81 3.59 -2.02
C PRO A 99 -3.53 3.01 -2.62
N VAL A 100 -3.66 2.10 -3.58
CA VAL A 100 -2.55 1.47 -4.29
C VAL A 100 -2.92 1.27 -5.76
N ARG A 101 -1.94 1.36 -6.65
CA ARG A 101 -2.08 1.01 -8.06
C ARG A 101 -1.27 -0.26 -8.32
N ILE A 102 -1.92 -1.35 -8.74
CA ILE A 102 -1.27 -2.64 -9.02
C ILE A 102 -1.34 -2.90 -10.52
N GLY A 103 -0.22 -2.90 -11.19
CA GLY A 103 -0.15 -3.11 -12.65
C GLY A 103 -1.06 -2.15 -13.43
N GLY A 104 -1.20 -0.89 -12.97
CA GLY A 104 -2.09 0.11 -13.56
C GLY A 104 -3.52 0.13 -13.00
N VAL A 105 -3.98 -0.92 -12.32
CA VAL A 105 -5.30 -0.98 -11.68
C VAL A 105 -5.31 -0.21 -10.36
N ALA A 106 -6.13 0.82 -10.25
CA ALA A 106 -6.26 1.63 -9.04
C ALA A 106 -7.23 0.96 -8.05
N LEU A 107 -6.72 0.59 -6.88
CA LEU A 107 -7.50 0.03 -5.77
C LEU A 107 -7.60 1.05 -4.64
N LYS A 108 -8.83 1.34 -4.22
CA LYS A 108 -9.14 2.13 -3.02
C LYS A 108 -9.03 1.23 -1.78
N PRO A 109 -8.99 1.81 -0.55
CA PRO A 109 -9.15 0.99 0.65
C PRO A 109 -10.40 0.10 0.57
N GLY A 110 -10.21 -1.20 0.85
CA GLY A 110 -11.26 -2.21 0.73
C GLY A 110 -10.72 -3.62 0.67
N GLU A 111 -11.62 -4.56 0.46
CA GLU A 111 -11.36 -5.98 0.36
C GLU A 111 -11.61 -6.46 -1.07
N TYR A 112 -10.66 -7.21 -1.60
CA TYR A 112 -10.64 -7.65 -2.97
C TYR A 112 -10.36 -9.14 -3.05
N VAL A 113 -10.75 -9.74 -4.15
CA VAL A 113 -10.29 -11.05 -4.57
C VAL A 113 -9.70 -10.95 -5.97
N PHE A 114 -8.74 -11.79 -6.27
CA PHE A 114 -8.22 -11.87 -7.61
C PHE A 114 -7.94 -13.32 -8.02
N GLY A 115 -8.17 -13.60 -9.27
CA GLY A 115 -7.77 -14.81 -9.96
C GLY A 115 -6.95 -14.44 -11.19
N TRP A 116 -6.47 -15.44 -11.92
CA TRP A 116 -5.65 -15.20 -13.09
C TRP A 116 -5.88 -16.27 -14.17
N THR A 117 -5.65 -15.86 -15.40
CA THR A 117 -5.56 -16.75 -16.56
C THR A 117 -4.19 -16.62 -17.18
N ARG A 118 -3.65 -17.74 -17.68
CA ARG A 118 -2.32 -17.75 -18.32
C ARG A 118 -2.44 -17.35 -19.78
N ALA A 119 -1.55 -16.48 -20.26
CA ALA A 119 -1.43 -16.20 -21.68
C ALA A 119 -0.98 -17.46 -22.46
N GLN A 120 -1.37 -17.56 -23.73
CA GLN A 120 -1.04 -18.73 -24.58
C GLN A 120 0.47 -18.98 -24.68
N ALA A 121 1.29 -17.92 -24.74
CA ALA A 121 2.74 -18.02 -24.75
C ALA A 121 3.34 -18.50 -23.42
N GLY A 122 2.56 -18.50 -22.33
CA GLY A 122 2.98 -18.97 -21.02
C GLY A 122 3.89 -18.04 -20.24
N ASP A 123 4.21 -16.87 -20.76
CA ASP A 123 5.14 -15.86 -20.23
C ASP A 123 4.47 -14.74 -19.42
N ALA A 124 3.14 -14.73 -19.40
CA ALA A 124 2.35 -13.75 -18.66
C ALA A 124 1.09 -14.34 -18.04
N LEU A 125 0.56 -13.67 -16.99
CA LEU A 125 -0.77 -13.90 -16.43
C LEU A 125 -1.61 -12.65 -16.60
N SER A 126 -2.87 -12.83 -17.01
CA SER A 126 -3.91 -11.79 -16.86
C SER A 126 -4.53 -11.94 -15.50
N VAL A 127 -4.33 -10.98 -14.61
CA VAL A 127 -4.80 -10.99 -13.22
C VAL A 127 -6.02 -10.09 -13.11
N HIS A 128 -7.16 -10.68 -12.74
CA HIS A 128 -8.46 -10.01 -12.68
C HIS A 128 -8.81 -9.68 -11.23
N PHE A 129 -8.94 -8.40 -10.90
CA PHE A 129 -9.31 -7.91 -9.57
C PHE A 129 -10.82 -7.69 -9.49
N HIS A 130 -11.41 -8.15 -8.38
CA HIS A 130 -12.84 -7.99 -8.09
C HIS A 130 -13.02 -7.50 -6.66
N GLN A 131 -14.09 -6.76 -6.38
CA GLN A 131 -14.50 -6.48 -5.01
C GLN A 131 -14.94 -7.77 -4.33
N ALA A 132 -14.42 -8.06 -3.14
CA ALA A 132 -14.73 -9.30 -2.43
C ALA A 132 -16.24 -9.44 -2.14
N ALA A 133 -16.88 -8.37 -1.66
CA ALA A 133 -18.27 -8.39 -1.24
C ALA A 133 -19.28 -8.57 -2.39
N THR A 134 -18.97 -8.12 -3.61
CA THR A 134 -19.93 -8.06 -4.72
C THR A 134 -19.53 -8.90 -5.93
N GLY A 135 -18.29 -9.35 -6.01
CA GLY A 135 -17.73 -9.98 -7.21
C GLY A 135 -17.58 -9.03 -8.41
N ALA A 136 -17.85 -7.73 -8.23
CA ALA A 136 -17.74 -6.75 -9.31
C ALA A 136 -16.28 -6.58 -9.74
N GLN A 137 -16.01 -6.72 -11.03
CA GLN A 137 -14.67 -6.55 -11.57
C GLN A 137 -14.22 -5.10 -11.46
N VAL A 138 -13.00 -4.89 -10.91
CA VAL A 138 -12.38 -3.57 -10.74
C VAL A 138 -11.40 -3.27 -11.88
N GLY A 139 -10.70 -4.31 -12.35
CA GLY A 139 -9.74 -4.16 -13.44
C GLY A 139 -8.93 -5.42 -13.69
N THR A 140 -8.06 -5.34 -14.70
CA THR A 140 -7.15 -6.43 -15.08
C THR A 140 -5.73 -5.88 -15.19
N ALA A 141 -4.78 -6.55 -14.55
CA ALA A 141 -3.35 -6.28 -14.65
C ALA A 141 -2.64 -7.45 -15.33
N VAL A 142 -1.45 -7.17 -15.88
CA VAL A 142 -0.59 -8.20 -16.44
C VAL A 142 0.56 -8.49 -15.49
N ALA A 143 0.72 -9.76 -15.09
CA ALA A 143 1.89 -10.24 -14.39
C ALA A 143 2.87 -10.86 -15.39
N HIS A 144 4.13 -10.47 -15.31
CA HIS A 144 5.19 -10.96 -16.19
C HIS A 144 6.07 -12.00 -15.51
N LEU A 145 6.58 -12.94 -16.29
CA LEU A 145 7.51 -13.95 -15.80
C LEU A 145 8.77 -13.27 -15.24
N ILE A 146 9.16 -13.63 -14.02
CA ILE A 146 10.40 -13.15 -13.41
C ILE A 146 11.59 -13.84 -14.09
N ALA A 147 12.53 -13.04 -14.59
CA ALA A 147 13.74 -13.57 -15.23
C ALA A 147 14.65 -14.31 -14.22
N GLY A 148 15.33 -15.35 -14.68
CA GLY A 148 16.28 -16.10 -13.88
C GLY A 148 15.66 -17.18 -12.97
N THR A 149 16.42 -17.59 -11.96
CA THR A 149 16.07 -18.68 -11.01
C THR A 149 15.49 -18.13 -9.72
N SER A 150 14.48 -17.27 -9.79
CA SER A 150 13.83 -16.75 -8.59
C SER A 150 13.04 -17.86 -7.86
N ARG A 151 12.98 -17.77 -6.53
CA ARG A 151 12.14 -18.65 -5.71
C ARG A 151 10.68 -18.52 -6.16
N VAL A 152 9.99 -19.65 -6.20
CA VAL A 152 8.55 -19.72 -6.46
C VAL A 152 7.81 -19.42 -5.17
N GLU A 153 6.98 -18.36 -5.15
CA GLU A 153 6.15 -17.99 -4.00
C GLU A 153 4.68 -18.15 -4.36
N SER A 154 3.89 -18.74 -3.47
CA SER A 154 2.43 -18.78 -3.69
C SER A 154 1.85 -17.37 -3.81
N LEU A 155 2.28 -16.51 -2.88
CA LEU A 155 2.04 -15.08 -2.88
C LEU A 155 3.17 -14.40 -2.09
N HIS A 156 3.73 -13.31 -2.62
CA HIS A 156 4.63 -12.45 -1.84
C HIS A 156 4.48 -10.99 -2.24
N ILE A 157 4.23 -10.12 -1.28
CA ILE A 157 4.14 -8.67 -1.47
C ILE A 157 5.43 -8.06 -0.94
N TRP A 158 6.32 -7.64 -1.85
CA TRP A 158 7.62 -7.06 -1.52
C TRP A 158 7.49 -5.60 -1.13
N PRO A 159 8.13 -5.15 -0.03
CA PRO A 159 8.15 -3.73 0.34
C PRO A 159 8.69 -2.83 -0.77
N PRO A 160 8.28 -1.54 -0.82
CA PRO A 160 8.78 -0.60 -1.83
C PRO A 160 10.31 -0.41 -1.81
N ALA A 161 10.91 -0.49 -0.62
CA ALA A 161 12.37 -0.38 -0.46
C ALA A 161 13.13 -1.53 -1.12
N ASP A 162 12.48 -2.70 -1.29
CA ASP A 162 13.10 -3.88 -1.89
C ASP A 162 12.81 -3.95 -3.39
N LYS A 163 11.56 -4.19 -3.78
CA LYS A 163 11.19 -4.45 -5.18
C LYS A 163 9.91 -3.76 -5.63
N ALA A 164 9.02 -3.32 -4.72
CA ALA A 164 7.71 -2.74 -5.03
C ALA A 164 6.87 -3.61 -6.00
N LEU A 165 6.79 -4.91 -5.75
CA LEU A 165 6.04 -5.83 -6.61
C LEU A 165 5.28 -6.88 -5.79
N ILE A 166 4.24 -7.44 -6.41
CA ILE A 166 3.51 -8.62 -5.93
C ILE A 166 3.95 -9.80 -6.80
N GLN A 167 4.43 -10.84 -6.15
CA GLN A 167 4.82 -12.09 -6.78
C GLN A 167 3.73 -13.16 -6.61
N ILE A 168 3.38 -13.84 -7.71
CA ILE A 168 2.44 -14.95 -7.77
C ILE A 168 3.13 -16.08 -8.54
N GLY A 169 3.52 -17.13 -7.84
CA GLY A 169 4.32 -18.19 -8.43
C GLY A 169 5.67 -17.65 -8.90
N ARG A 170 5.88 -17.68 -10.20
CA ARG A 170 7.06 -17.13 -10.90
C ARG A 170 6.78 -15.83 -11.65
N PHE A 171 5.62 -15.22 -11.42
CA PHE A 171 5.20 -14.00 -12.09
C PHE A 171 5.16 -12.84 -11.10
N SER A 172 5.33 -11.63 -11.60
CA SER A 172 5.28 -10.42 -10.78
C SER A 172 4.48 -9.30 -11.44
N ILE A 173 3.84 -8.50 -10.58
CA ILE A 173 3.12 -7.28 -10.95
C ILE A 173 3.73 -6.14 -10.15
N PRO A 174 4.20 -5.05 -10.79
CA PRO A 174 4.64 -3.86 -10.06
C PRO A 174 3.45 -3.17 -9.41
N TYR A 175 3.69 -2.52 -8.28
CA TYR A 175 2.70 -1.66 -7.65
C TYR A 175 3.28 -0.29 -7.28
N GLU A 176 2.39 0.69 -7.18
CA GLU A 176 2.69 2.06 -6.76
C GLU A 176 1.75 2.42 -5.60
N LEU A 177 2.33 2.95 -4.52
CA LEU A 177 1.55 3.44 -3.39
C LEU A 177 1.01 4.83 -3.71
N GLY A 178 -0.28 5.04 -3.44
CA GLY A 178 -0.87 6.37 -3.55
C GLY A 178 -0.22 7.30 -2.53
N GLU A 179 0.32 8.43 -2.98
CA GLU A 179 0.66 9.53 -2.10
C GLU A 179 -0.63 10.14 -1.54
N LYS A 180 -0.65 10.40 -0.22
CA LYS A 180 -1.70 11.23 0.39
C LYS A 180 -1.36 12.69 0.25
#